data_4721a1cd70dc49b68fbe38beed57c8f7
#
_entry.id   4721a1cd70dc49b68fbe38beed57c8f7
#
_cell.length_a   1.000
_cell.length_b   1.000
_cell.length_c   1.000
_cell.angle_alpha   90.00
_cell.angle_beta   90.00
_cell.angle_gamma   90.00
#
_symmetry.space_group_name_H-M   'P 1'
#
loop_
_entity.id
_entity.type
_entity.pdbx_description
1 polymer ?
#
loop_
_entity_poly.entity_id
_entity_poly.type
_entity_poly.pdbx_seq_one_letter_code
_entity_poly.pdbx_strand_id
1 'polypeptide(L)'
;MRLLVRHTHRHGNQGFTLVELMMVVTIVGILATLAIPSFQRSVIKAREGTLKYDLATMRDVLDQYRADKGTYPPALGELVQVGYLKRIPVYPFTHSDQTWQVMADEGESGGIADIHSGSPLVGPEGTPYNTW
;
A
#
# COMPACT_ATOMS: atom_id res chain seq x y z
N MET A 1 -43.91 -14.14 62.71
CA MET A 1 -44.04 -13.51 61.38
C MET A 1 -42.82 -12.60 61.17
N ARG A 2 -41.76 -13.09 60.45
CA ARG A 2 -40.51 -12.32 60.21
C ARG A 2 -40.62 -11.67 58.82
N LEU A 3 -40.72 -10.34 58.81
CA LEU A 3 -40.65 -9.55 57.59
C LEU A 3 -39.23 -9.52 57.10
N LEU A 4 -38.94 -10.15 55.94
CA LEU A 4 -37.70 -10.05 55.21
C LEU A 4 -37.70 -8.70 54.46
N VAL A 5 -36.95 -7.74 54.99
CA VAL A 5 -36.64 -6.49 54.28
C VAL A 5 -35.64 -6.80 53.14
N ARG A 6 -36.12 -6.81 51.90
CA ARG A 6 -35.30 -6.88 50.72
C ARG A 6 -34.55 -5.55 50.56
N HIS A 7 -33.29 -5.55 50.85
CA HIS A 7 -32.40 -4.47 50.45
C HIS A 7 -32.21 -4.52 48.94
N THR A 8 -32.90 -3.65 48.21
CA THR A 8 -32.63 -3.38 46.83
C THR A 8 -31.38 -2.50 46.79
N HIS A 9 -30.22 -3.08 46.40
CA HIS A 9 -29.06 -2.32 45.99
C HIS A 9 -29.41 -1.51 44.75
N ARG A 10 -29.71 -0.23 44.92
CA ARG A 10 -29.71 0.73 43.83
C ARG A 10 -28.27 0.88 43.39
N HIS A 11 -27.91 0.26 42.26
CA HIS A 11 -26.73 0.61 41.50
C HIS A 11 -26.96 2.07 41.08
N GLY A 12 -26.25 2.99 41.70
CA GLY A 12 -26.22 4.39 41.28
C GLY A 12 -25.65 4.44 39.88
N ASN A 13 -26.44 4.82 38.89
CA ASN A 13 -25.94 5.23 37.58
C ASN A 13 -25.12 6.49 37.79
N GLN A 14 -23.81 6.30 38.00
CA GLN A 14 -22.84 7.39 37.99
C GLN A 14 -22.61 7.76 36.53
N GLY A 15 -23.32 8.79 36.07
CA GLY A 15 -23.09 9.38 34.77
C GLY A 15 -21.80 10.22 34.77
N PHE A 16 -21.17 10.39 33.64
CA PHE A 16 -20.03 11.28 33.44
C PHE A 16 -20.42 12.74 33.65
N THR A 17 -19.51 13.53 34.24
CA THR A 17 -19.71 14.97 34.33
C THR A 17 -19.37 15.61 32.96
N LEU A 18 -19.96 16.79 32.68
CA LEU A 18 -19.69 17.54 31.47
C LEU A 18 -18.19 17.88 31.33
N VAL A 19 -17.56 18.26 32.44
CA VAL A 19 -16.13 18.60 32.52
C VAL A 19 -15.26 17.39 32.22
N GLU A 20 -15.61 16.21 32.73
CA GLU A 20 -14.90 14.96 32.47
C GLU A 20 -14.98 14.59 31.00
N LEU A 21 -16.14 14.71 30.34
CA LEU A 21 -16.28 14.51 28.91
C LEU A 21 -15.43 15.50 28.09
N MET A 22 -15.45 16.79 28.44
CA MET A 22 -14.64 17.81 27.78
C MET A 22 -13.14 17.52 27.91
N MET A 23 -12.67 17.07 29.08
CA MET A 23 -11.28 16.69 29.32
C MET A 23 -10.89 15.50 28.46
N VAL A 24 -11.70 14.46 28.40
CA VAL A 24 -11.42 13.27 27.57
C VAL A 24 -11.37 13.62 26.09
N VAL A 25 -12.33 14.38 25.57
CA VAL A 25 -12.32 14.82 24.16
C VAL A 25 -11.09 15.67 23.83
N THR A 26 -10.67 16.54 24.73
CA THR A 26 -9.45 17.34 24.57
C THR A 26 -8.20 16.48 24.48
N ILE A 27 -8.03 15.52 25.38
CA ILE A 27 -6.88 14.59 25.38
C ILE A 27 -6.88 13.74 24.10
N VAL A 28 -8.03 13.18 23.72
CA VAL A 28 -8.16 12.40 22.49
C VAL A 28 -7.82 13.25 21.27
N GLY A 29 -8.26 14.50 21.19
CA GLY A 29 -7.95 15.44 20.14
C GLY A 29 -6.45 15.72 20.00
N ILE A 30 -5.75 15.91 21.10
CA ILE A 30 -4.28 16.11 21.12
C ILE A 30 -3.58 14.84 20.61
N LEU A 31 -3.94 13.66 21.12
CA LEU A 31 -3.34 12.40 20.71
C LEU A 31 -3.60 12.10 19.21
N ALA A 32 -4.80 12.37 18.73
CA ALA A 32 -5.16 12.20 17.33
C ALA A 32 -4.30 13.09 16.41
N THR A 33 -4.06 14.34 16.80
CA THR A 33 -3.23 15.27 16.02
C THR A 33 -1.80 14.77 15.84
N LEU A 34 -1.24 14.06 16.81
CA LEU A 34 0.10 13.47 16.73
C LEU A 34 0.11 12.15 15.96
N ALA A 35 -0.96 11.37 16.05
CA ALA A 35 -1.04 10.05 15.44
C ALA A 35 -1.26 10.08 13.92
N ILE A 36 -2.11 11.00 13.42
CA ILE A 36 -2.49 11.08 12.00
C ILE A 36 -1.28 11.23 11.06
N PRO A 37 -0.34 12.18 11.25
CA PRO A 37 0.79 12.34 10.33
C PRO A 37 1.73 11.13 10.34
N SER A 38 1.91 10.47 11.48
CA SER A 38 2.72 9.26 11.59
C SER A 38 2.12 8.10 10.79
N PHE A 39 0.80 7.94 10.88
CA PHE A 39 0.08 6.92 10.12
C PHE A 39 0.18 7.13 8.62
N GLN A 40 0.02 8.36 8.13
CA GLN A 40 0.12 8.69 6.71
C GLN A 40 1.50 8.34 6.14
N ARG A 41 2.57 8.67 6.85
CA ARG A 41 3.94 8.31 6.45
C ARG A 41 4.15 6.79 6.39
N SER A 42 3.59 6.06 7.33
CA SER A 42 3.65 4.59 7.36
C SER A 42 2.94 3.96 6.16
N VAL A 43 1.78 4.50 5.75
CA VAL A 43 1.05 4.05 4.56
C VAL A 43 1.85 4.30 3.29
N ILE A 44 2.46 5.48 3.13
CA ILE A 44 3.29 5.79 1.96
C ILE A 44 4.50 4.84 1.91
N LYS A 45 5.19 4.63 3.01
CA LYS A 45 6.32 3.71 3.10
C LYS A 45 5.93 2.26 2.75
N ALA A 46 4.75 1.81 3.16
CA ALA A 46 4.24 0.49 2.79
C ALA A 46 3.99 0.38 1.29
N ARG A 47 3.41 1.43 0.66
CA ARG A 47 3.21 1.47 -0.80
C ARG A 47 4.52 1.50 -1.57
N GLU A 48 5.53 2.22 -1.09
CA GLU A 48 6.88 2.19 -1.67
C GLU A 48 7.51 0.81 -1.60
N GLY A 49 7.34 0.10 -0.49
CA GLY A 49 7.78 -1.29 -0.34
C GLY A 49 7.11 -2.22 -1.35
N THR A 50 5.80 -2.08 -1.55
CA THR A 50 5.07 -2.83 -2.58
C THR A 50 5.57 -2.49 -3.99
N LEU A 51 5.79 -1.21 -4.30
CA LEU A 51 6.31 -0.77 -5.58
C LEU A 51 7.67 -1.38 -5.90
N LYS A 52 8.60 -1.36 -4.95
CA LYS A 52 9.93 -1.99 -5.11
C LYS A 52 9.84 -3.49 -5.33
N TYR A 53 8.96 -4.16 -4.58
CA TYR A 53 8.73 -5.58 -4.73
C TYR A 53 8.15 -5.94 -6.11
N ASP A 54 7.16 -5.18 -6.57
CA ASP A 54 6.53 -5.40 -7.87
C ASP A 54 7.51 -5.17 -9.02
N LEU A 55 8.33 -4.10 -8.95
CA LEU A 55 9.39 -3.83 -9.93
C LEU A 55 10.42 -4.97 -9.97
N ALA A 56 10.91 -5.40 -8.82
CA ALA A 56 11.87 -6.50 -8.75
C ALA A 56 11.27 -7.80 -9.33
N THR A 57 10.03 -8.12 -8.95
CA THR A 57 9.35 -9.32 -9.46
C THR A 57 9.16 -9.28 -10.97
N MET A 58 8.74 -8.14 -11.52
CA MET A 58 8.55 -8.01 -12.98
C MET A 58 9.88 -8.10 -13.74
N ARG A 59 10.95 -7.50 -13.21
CA ARG A 59 12.30 -7.61 -13.80
C ARG A 59 12.82 -9.05 -13.78
N ASP A 60 12.67 -9.74 -12.65
CA ASP A 60 13.04 -11.16 -12.54
C ASP A 60 12.28 -12.03 -13.56
N VAL A 61 10.99 -11.77 -13.75
CA VAL A 61 10.16 -12.49 -14.72
C VAL A 61 10.56 -12.18 -16.17
N LEU A 62 10.94 -10.95 -16.48
CA LEU A 62 11.48 -10.58 -17.81
C LEU A 62 12.79 -11.33 -18.09
N ASP A 63 13.69 -11.40 -17.12
CA ASP A 63 14.95 -12.13 -17.24
C ASP A 63 14.72 -13.65 -17.39
N GLN A 64 13.76 -14.21 -16.65
CA GLN A 64 13.39 -15.62 -16.77
C GLN A 64 12.79 -15.93 -18.17
N TYR A 65 11.90 -15.08 -18.65
CA TYR A 65 11.35 -15.22 -20.00
C TYR A 65 12.45 -15.20 -21.06
N ARG A 66 13.41 -14.25 -20.95
CA ARG A 66 14.56 -14.19 -21.85
C ARG A 66 15.45 -15.43 -21.78
N ALA A 67 15.69 -15.94 -20.58
CA ALA A 67 16.48 -17.16 -20.40
C ALA A 67 15.82 -18.38 -21.06
N ASP A 68 14.50 -18.50 -20.99
CA ASP A 68 13.75 -19.63 -21.54
C ASP A 68 13.49 -19.50 -23.05
N LYS A 69 13.24 -18.29 -23.54
CA LYS A 69 12.82 -18.02 -24.94
C LYS A 69 13.93 -17.48 -25.82
N GLY A 70 15.04 -17.00 -25.22
CA GLY A 70 16.16 -16.36 -25.95
C GLY A 70 15.90 -14.91 -26.36
N THR A 71 14.67 -14.41 -26.20
CA THR A 71 14.25 -13.05 -26.55
C THR A 71 13.40 -12.45 -25.45
N TYR A 72 13.31 -11.14 -25.39
CA TYR A 72 12.39 -10.45 -24.47
C TYR A 72 10.93 -10.52 -24.97
N PRO A 73 9.94 -10.44 -24.06
CA PRO A 73 8.54 -10.46 -24.45
C PRO A 73 8.14 -9.18 -25.21
N PRO A 74 7.27 -9.29 -26.24
CA PRO A 74 6.84 -8.11 -27.02
C PRO A 74 5.92 -7.18 -26.22
N ALA A 75 5.23 -7.69 -25.20
CA ALA A 75 4.34 -6.94 -24.34
C ALA A 75 4.26 -7.60 -22.96
N LEU A 76 3.91 -6.81 -21.91
CA LEU A 76 3.71 -7.35 -20.55
C LEU A 76 2.58 -8.39 -20.49
N GLY A 77 1.56 -8.23 -21.32
CA GLY A 77 0.46 -9.19 -21.44
C GLY A 77 0.90 -10.60 -21.85
N GLU A 78 1.98 -10.72 -22.62
CA GLU A 78 2.56 -12.00 -23.01
C GLU A 78 3.02 -12.82 -21.80
N LEU A 79 3.59 -12.16 -20.78
CA LEU A 79 4.02 -12.80 -19.53
C LEU A 79 2.83 -13.43 -18.78
N VAL A 80 1.64 -12.84 -18.90
CA VAL A 80 0.41 -13.39 -18.32
C VAL A 80 -0.12 -14.54 -19.16
N GLN A 81 -0.12 -14.41 -20.48
CA GLN A 81 -0.61 -15.45 -21.40
C GLN A 81 0.20 -16.73 -21.34
N VAL A 82 1.53 -16.60 -21.24
CA VAL A 82 2.45 -17.75 -21.18
C VAL A 82 2.57 -18.32 -19.75
N GLY A 83 2.07 -17.62 -18.74
CA GLY A 83 1.97 -18.11 -17.38
C GLY A 83 3.15 -17.76 -16.46
N TYR A 84 4.04 -16.85 -16.86
CA TYR A 84 5.11 -16.32 -16.01
C TYR A 84 4.58 -15.38 -14.91
N LEU A 85 3.50 -14.65 -15.20
CA LEU A 85 2.75 -13.84 -14.24
C LEU A 85 1.30 -14.30 -14.20
N LYS A 86 0.69 -14.29 -13.03
CA LYS A 86 -0.78 -14.51 -12.91
C LYS A 86 -1.56 -13.30 -13.42
N ARG A 87 -1.03 -12.11 -13.20
CA ARG A 87 -1.58 -10.83 -13.64
C ARG A 87 -0.48 -9.77 -13.57
N ILE A 88 -0.63 -8.70 -14.34
CA ILE A 88 0.21 -7.52 -14.21
C ILE A 88 -0.09 -6.87 -12.84
N PRO A 89 0.91 -6.57 -12.01
CA PRO A 89 0.71 -5.90 -10.73
C PRO A 89 0.00 -4.56 -10.89
N VAL A 90 -0.88 -4.25 -9.97
CA VAL A 90 -1.55 -2.94 -9.92
C VAL A 90 -0.62 -1.94 -9.25
N TYR A 91 -0.36 -0.82 -9.90
CA TYR A 91 0.52 0.21 -9.37
C TYR A 91 -0.02 0.79 -8.05
N PRO A 92 0.77 0.79 -6.94
CA PRO A 92 0.24 1.04 -5.59
C PRO A 92 -0.34 2.43 -5.34
N PHE A 93 0.08 3.44 -6.11
CA PHE A 93 -0.37 4.82 -5.93
C PHE A 93 -1.51 5.23 -6.86
N THR A 94 -1.53 4.71 -8.09
CA THR A 94 -2.57 5.04 -9.07
C THR A 94 -3.69 4.02 -9.14
N HIS A 95 -3.48 2.83 -8.55
CA HIS A 95 -4.40 1.69 -8.63
C HIS A 95 -4.72 1.25 -10.08
N SER A 96 -3.76 1.46 -10.99
CA SER A 96 -3.85 1.07 -12.40
C SER A 96 -2.68 0.15 -12.77
N ASP A 97 -2.92 -0.79 -13.64
CA ASP A 97 -1.89 -1.65 -14.24
C ASP A 97 -1.20 -1.00 -15.46
N GLN A 98 -1.69 0.17 -15.90
CA GLN A 98 -1.16 0.91 -17.05
C GLN A 98 -0.14 2.00 -16.68
N THR A 99 0.18 2.16 -15.42
CA THR A 99 1.14 3.18 -14.95
C THR A 99 2.60 2.74 -15.16
N TRP A 100 2.84 1.48 -15.47
CA TRP A 100 4.18 0.96 -15.72
C TRP A 100 4.74 1.48 -17.04
N GLN A 101 5.99 1.96 -17.02
CA GLN A 101 6.73 2.32 -18.20
C GLN A 101 7.62 1.16 -18.62
N VAL A 102 7.48 0.73 -19.87
CA VAL A 102 8.28 -0.35 -20.43
C VAL A 102 9.43 0.25 -21.22
N MET A 103 10.61 -0.34 -21.07
CA MET A 103 11.82 0.02 -21.81
C MET A 103 12.10 -1.08 -22.83
N ALA A 104 12.12 -0.69 -24.10
CA ALA A 104 12.41 -1.62 -25.18
C ALA A 104 13.88 -2.02 -25.17
N ASP A 105 14.17 -3.25 -25.58
CA ASP A 105 15.53 -3.69 -25.89
C ASP A 105 16.02 -2.94 -27.15
N GLU A 106 17.18 -2.33 -27.09
CA GLU A 106 17.84 -1.66 -28.23
C GLU A 106 18.40 -2.66 -29.25
N GLY A 107 18.32 -3.96 -28.97
CA GLY A 107 18.75 -5.03 -29.85
C GLY A 107 17.74 -5.38 -30.95
N GLU A 108 18.12 -6.29 -31.84
CA GLU A 108 17.31 -6.70 -33.01
C GLU A 108 15.98 -7.38 -32.66
N SER A 109 15.78 -7.84 -31.42
CA SER A 109 14.59 -8.58 -30.99
C SER A 109 13.43 -7.69 -30.51
N GLY A 110 13.65 -6.40 -30.22
CA GLY A 110 12.60 -5.39 -30.03
C GLY A 110 11.60 -5.64 -28.88
N GLY A 111 11.95 -6.47 -27.89
CA GLY A 111 11.09 -6.79 -26.76
C GLY A 111 11.27 -5.84 -25.56
N ILE A 112 10.50 -6.07 -24.49
CA ILE A 112 10.57 -5.29 -23.25
C ILE A 112 11.73 -5.80 -22.41
N ALA A 113 12.82 -5.01 -22.30
CA ALA A 113 14.01 -5.36 -21.55
C ALA A 113 13.97 -4.94 -20.08
N ASP A 114 13.28 -3.85 -19.77
CA ASP A 114 13.16 -3.34 -18.40
C ASP A 114 11.80 -2.65 -18.19
N ILE A 115 11.49 -2.41 -16.92
CA ILE A 115 10.27 -1.74 -16.52
C ILE A 115 10.56 -0.73 -15.42
N HIS A 116 9.95 0.45 -15.53
CA HIS A 116 10.05 1.53 -14.58
C HIS A 116 8.67 1.99 -14.10
N SER A 117 8.67 2.70 -12.98
CA SER A 117 7.48 3.41 -12.53
C SER A 117 7.17 4.57 -13.46
N GLY A 118 5.94 4.65 -13.98
CA GLY A 118 5.48 5.77 -14.80
C GLY A 118 4.92 6.93 -13.98
N SER A 119 4.96 6.88 -12.66
CA SER A 119 4.39 7.92 -11.81
C SER A 119 5.37 9.10 -11.61
N PRO A 120 4.94 10.34 -11.87
CA PRO A 120 5.75 11.53 -11.59
C PRO A 120 5.77 11.92 -10.10
N LEU A 121 5.10 11.18 -9.24
CA LEU A 121 5.04 11.46 -7.81
C LEU A 121 6.43 11.35 -7.18
N VAL A 122 6.66 12.18 -6.16
CA VAL A 122 7.92 12.22 -5.41
C VAL A 122 7.70 11.60 -4.04
N GLY A 123 8.59 10.69 -3.68
CA GLY A 123 8.57 10.06 -2.37
C GLY A 123 8.95 11.01 -1.23
N PRO A 124 8.72 10.62 0.03
CA PRO A 124 9.05 11.42 1.21
C PRO A 124 10.54 11.79 1.32
N GLU A 125 11.42 11.02 0.67
CA GLU A 125 12.86 11.25 0.62
C GLU A 125 13.29 12.18 -0.53
N GLY A 126 12.33 12.71 -1.29
CA GLY A 126 12.58 13.64 -2.39
C GLY A 126 12.98 13.00 -3.72
N THR A 127 12.94 11.66 -3.83
CA THR A 127 13.21 10.94 -5.08
C THR A 127 11.92 10.72 -5.86
N PRO A 128 11.86 11.09 -7.15
CA PRO A 128 10.72 10.79 -8.01
C PRO A 128 10.63 9.28 -8.27
N TYR A 129 9.42 8.71 -8.24
CA TYR A 129 9.24 7.28 -8.47
C TYR A 129 9.54 6.84 -9.90
N ASN A 130 9.45 7.75 -10.90
CA ASN A 130 9.80 7.44 -12.28
C ASN A 130 11.30 7.18 -12.52
N THR A 131 12.12 7.35 -11.49
CA THR A 131 13.54 6.97 -11.51
C THR A 131 13.80 5.57 -10.99
N TRP A 132 12.75 4.86 -10.54
CA TRP A 132 12.84 3.53 -9.96
C TRP A 132 12.63 2.43 -10.99
#